data_35c92bd0169edf18b03f7f8ec1ef94a5
#
_entry.id   35c92bd0169edf18b03f7f8ec1ef94a5
#
_cell.length_a   1.000
_cell.length_b   1.000
_cell.length_c   1.000
_cell.angle_alpha   90.00
_cell.angle_beta   90.00
_cell.angle_gamma   90.00
#
_symmetry.space_group_name_H-M   'P 1'
#
loop_
_entity.id
_entity.type
_entity.pdbx_description
1 polymer ?
#
loop_
_entity_poly.entity_id
_entity_poly.type
_entity_poly.pdbx_seq_one_letter_code
_entity_poly.pdbx_strand_id
1 'polypeptide(L)'
;MRDILSEILSTAKRNKLRTGLTGFAVAWGIFMLIVLLGAGNGIINANQQNTDHFMTNSMVVFGGETTKEYQGLKEGREITLNDKDSAITGALFSRHVDEIGGQVTQQAVTISLKENYLTTSLSGVFPNEMQINKIEIMYGRFVNQIDNQQSRKVLVISDEQARQLTSQDIQQLIGQHVNVGSFSFSVV
;
A
#
# COMPACT_ATOMS: atom_id res chain seq x y z
N MET A 1 37.83 19.37 44.10
CA MET A 1 37.38 18.65 42.88
C MET A 1 38.55 18.00 42.12
N ARG A 2 39.69 18.68 41.96
CA ARG A 2 40.87 18.09 41.26
C ARG A 2 41.44 16.86 41.99
N ASP A 3 41.44 16.85 43.32
CA ASP A 3 41.99 15.74 44.10
C ASP A 3 41.13 14.48 43.99
N ILE A 4 39.80 14.62 43.98
CA ILE A 4 38.86 13.51 43.83
C ILE A 4 39.02 12.85 42.43
N LEU A 5 39.19 13.65 41.39
CA LEU A 5 39.42 13.13 40.05
C LEU A 5 40.74 12.41 39.92
N SER A 6 41.80 12.93 40.58
CA SER A 6 43.13 12.27 40.56
C SER A 6 43.14 10.94 41.32
N GLU A 7 42.36 10.85 42.41
CA GLU A 7 42.20 9.64 43.23
C GLU A 7 41.41 8.56 42.43
N ILE A 8 40.32 8.94 41.77
CA ILE A 8 39.55 8.04 40.88
C ILE A 8 40.43 7.51 39.75
N LEU A 9 41.18 8.39 39.09
CA LEU A 9 42.09 8.01 38.03
C LEU A 9 43.23 7.07 38.47
N SER A 10 43.77 7.28 39.67
CA SER A 10 44.78 6.42 40.24
C SER A 10 44.25 5.02 40.58
N THR A 11 43.04 4.96 41.13
CA THR A 11 42.34 3.71 41.46
C THR A 11 41.96 2.93 40.20
N ALA A 12 41.51 3.63 39.16
CA ALA A 12 41.21 3.04 37.85
C ALA A 12 42.44 2.45 37.16
N LYS A 13 43.60 3.14 37.25
CA LYS A 13 44.88 2.65 36.74
C LYS A 13 45.41 1.44 37.51
N ARG A 14 45.12 1.30 38.79
CA ARG A 14 45.55 0.18 39.60
C ARG A 14 44.79 -1.12 39.28
N ASN A 15 43.52 -1.03 38.86
CA ASN A 15 42.65 -2.15 38.52
C ASN A 15 42.17 -2.10 37.03
N LYS A 16 43.09 -2.06 36.10
CA LYS A 16 42.85 -1.83 34.66
C LYS A 16 41.79 -2.78 34.06
N LEU A 17 41.85 -4.07 34.42
CA LEU A 17 40.92 -5.08 33.89
C LEU A 17 39.50 -4.83 34.34
N ARG A 18 39.28 -4.55 35.65
CA ARG A 18 37.96 -4.27 36.19
C ARG A 18 37.35 -2.99 35.61
N THR A 19 38.16 -1.95 35.53
CA THR A 19 37.73 -0.67 34.97
C THR A 19 37.46 -0.78 33.49
N GLY A 20 38.23 -1.57 32.72
CA GLY A 20 37.99 -1.83 31.31
C GLY A 20 36.70 -2.61 31.08
N LEU A 21 36.44 -3.65 31.89
CA LEU A 21 35.22 -4.45 31.79
C LEU A 21 33.95 -3.66 32.12
N THR A 22 34.00 -2.86 33.21
CA THR A 22 32.85 -2.00 33.56
C THR A 22 32.60 -0.91 32.54
N GLY A 23 33.66 -0.27 32.01
CA GLY A 23 33.56 0.72 30.94
C GLY A 23 32.98 0.13 29.67
N PHE A 24 33.44 -1.08 29.30
CA PHE A 24 32.91 -1.80 28.13
C PHE A 24 31.42 -2.14 28.30
N ALA A 25 31.02 -2.64 29.49
CA ALA A 25 29.63 -2.99 29.75
C ALA A 25 28.70 -1.77 29.62
N VAL A 26 29.11 -0.63 30.16
CA VAL A 26 28.34 0.62 30.04
C VAL A 26 28.29 1.10 28.58
N ALA A 27 29.42 1.11 27.89
CA ALA A 27 29.49 1.52 26.49
C ALA A 27 28.64 0.62 25.60
N TRP A 28 28.67 -0.71 25.85
CA TRP A 28 27.85 -1.68 25.13
C TRP A 28 26.35 -1.46 25.38
N GLY A 29 25.95 -1.18 26.62
CA GLY A 29 24.56 -0.86 26.97
C GLY A 29 24.06 0.38 26.24
N ILE A 30 24.84 1.45 26.21
CA ILE A 30 24.52 2.69 25.50
C ILE A 30 24.44 2.43 23.98
N PHE A 31 25.41 1.68 23.43
CA PHE A 31 25.42 1.31 22.02
C PHE A 31 24.15 0.56 21.62
N MET A 32 23.77 -0.47 22.39
CA MET A 32 22.55 -1.23 22.12
C MET A 32 21.30 -0.38 22.23
N LEU A 33 21.26 0.56 23.16
CA LEU A 33 20.12 1.48 23.31
C LEU A 33 19.98 2.39 22.09
N ILE A 34 21.10 2.92 21.56
CA ILE A 34 21.09 3.74 20.34
C ILE A 34 20.64 2.91 19.12
N VAL A 35 21.12 1.68 19.00
CA VAL A 35 20.72 0.77 17.90
C VAL A 35 19.22 0.46 17.95
N LEU A 36 18.69 0.16 19.15
CA LEU A 36 17.26 -0.11 19.34
C LEU A 36 16.38 1.10 19.01
N LEU A 37 16.79 2.29 19.48
CA LEU A 37 16.07 3.54 19.15
C LEU A 37 16.12 3.83 17.65
N GLY A 38 17.27 3.64 17.01
CA GLY A 38 17.42 3.82 15.57
C GLY A 38 16.56 2.85 14.76
N ALA A 39 16.56 1.57 15.15
CA ALA A 39 15.72 0.56 14.52
C ALA A 39 14.22 0.85 14.72
N GLY A 40 13.82 1.24 15.94
CA GLY A 40 12.44 1.62 16.25
C GLY A 40 11.95 2.79 15.39
N ASN A 41 12.73 3.86 15.32
CA ASN A 41 12.41 5.01 14.48
C ASN A 41 12.38 4.64 12.98
N GLY A 42 13.28 3.76 12.54
CA GLY A 42 13.29 3.26 11.16
C GLY A 42 12.00 2.55 10.79
N ILE A 43 11.48 1.67 11.67
CA ILE A 43 10.20 0.97 11.47
C ILE A 43 9.03 1.95 11.46
N ILE A 44 9.00 2.92 12.37
CA ILE A 44 7.94 3.93 12.42
C ILE A 44 7.93 4.75 11.13
N ASN A 45 9.08 5.23 10.67
CA ASN A 45 9.18 6.02 9.44
C ASN A 45 8.80 5.21 8.20
N ALA A 46 9.21 3.94 8.12
CA ALA A 46 8.82 3.05 7.02
C ALA A 46 7.30 2.81 7.00
N ASN A 47 6.70 2.61 8.16
CA ASN A 47 5.24 2.46 8.27
C ASN A 47 4.49 3.75 7.89
N GLN A 48 4.99 4.92 8.31
CA GLN A 48 4.40 6.21 7.94
C GLN A 48 4.46 6.43 6.42
N GLN A 49 5.59 6.18 5.78
CA GLN A 49 5.71 6.27 4.32
C GLN A 49 4.73 5.35 3.60
N ASN A 50 4.56 4.12 4.07
CA ASN A 50 3.57 3.21 3.48
C ASN A 50 2.12 3.68 3.71
N THR A 51 1.84 4.36 4.82
CA THR A 51 0.49 4.86 5.16
C THR A 51 0.17 6.18 4.44
N ASP A 52 1.17 6.98 4.08
CA ASP A 52 0.98 8.24 3.36
C ASP A 52 0.41 8.04 1.93
N HIS A 53 0.54 6.83 1.37
CA HIS A 53 -0.09 6.44 0.11
C HIS A 53 -1.60 6.17 0.23
N PHE A 54 -2.14 6.04 1.44
CA PHE A 54 -3.56 5.87 1.66
C PHE A 54 -4.18 7.15 2.25
N MET A 55 -5.40 7.47 1.86
CA MET A 55 -6.14 8.52 2.55
C MET A 55 -6.46 8.05 3.98
N THR A 56 -5.93 8.77 4.97
CA THR A 56 -6.14 8.45 6.39
C THR A 56 -7.59 8.56 6.85
N ASN A 57 -8.43 9.26 6.08
CA ASN A 57 -9.85 9.47 6.33
C ASN A 57 -10.75 8.60 5.45
N SER A 58 -10.24 7.51 4.91
CA SER A 58 -11.01 6.59 4.09
C SER A 58 -11.45 5.35 4.89
N MET A 59 -12.57 4.78 4.48
CA MET A 59 -13.00 3.47 4.97
C MET A 59 -13.45 2.59 3.81
N VAL A 60 -13.25 1.29 3.96
CA VAL A 60 -13.71 0.30 3.00
C VAL A 60 -14.95 -0.38 3.57
N VAL A 61 -16.01 -0.43 2.78
CA VAL A 61 -17.26 -1.11 3.11
C VAL A 61 -17.37 -2.37 2.27
N PHE A 62 -17.46 -3.50 2.92
CA PHE A 62 -17.70 -4.78 2.27
C PHE A 62 -19.17 -5.16 2.41
N GLY A 63 -19.73 -5.81 1.40
CA GLY A 63 -20.95 -6.55 1.54
C GLY A 63 -20.76 -7.60 2.64
N GLY A 64 -21.80 -7.88 3.37
CA GLY A 64 -21.80 -8.93 4.37
C GLY A 64 -22.93 -9.92 4.07
N GLU A 65 -23.38 -10.59 5.10
CA GLU A 65 -24.54 -11.46 5.04
C GLU A 65 -25.73 -10.85 5.78
N THR A 66 -26.93 -11.15 5.33
CA THR A 66 -28.15 -10.70 6.01
C THR A 66 -28.32 -11.45 7.33
N THR A 67 -28.55 -10.72 8.41
CA THR A 67 -28.70 -11.29 9.76
C THR A 67 -30.14 -11.50 10.18
N LYS A 68 -31.10 -11.14 9.34
CA LYS A 68 -32.54 -11.22 9.61
C LYS A 68 -33.30 -11.74 8.39
N GLU A 69 -34.33 -12.52 8.67
CA GLU A 69 -35.31 -12.88 7.64
C GLU A 69 -36.12 -11.64 7.24
N TYR A 70 -36.38 -11.50 5.95
CA TYR A 70 -37.18 -10.41 5.43
C TYR A 70 -37.98 -10.86 4.21
N GLN A 71 -39.29 -10.64 4.22
CA GLN A 71 -40.25 -10.95 3.14
C GLN A 71 -40.14 -12.40 2.62
N GLY A 72 -39.99 -13.37 3.53
CA GLY A 72 -39.89 -14.78 3.17
C GLY A 72 -38.52 -15.23 2.70
N LEU A 73 -37.55 -14.32 2.67
CA LEU A 73 -36.14 -14.63 2.35
C LEU A 73 -35.38 -14.94 3.64
N LYS A 74 -34.64 -16.05 3.66
CA LYS A 74 -33.85 -16.50 4.81
C LYS A 74 -32.69 -15.54 5.14
N GLU A 75 -32.26 -15.55 6.40
CA GLU A 75 -30.99 -14.98 6.83
C GLU A 75 -29.79 -15.67 6.18
N GLY A 76 -28.57 -15.08 6.28
CA GLY A 76 -27.35 -15.64 5.73
C GLY A 76 -27.17 -15.46 4.22
N ARG A 77 -27.89 -14.52 3.60
CA ARG A 77 -27.73 -14.22 2.17
C ARG A 77 -26.62 -13.19 1.98
N GLU A 78 -25.73 -13.46 1.05
CA GLU A 78 -24.67 -12.53 0.67
C GLU A 78 -25.27 -11.21 0.13
N ILE A 79 -24.73 -10.09 0.62
CA ILE A 79 -25.06 -8.74 0.18
C ILE A 79 -24.04 -8.32 -0.87
N THR A 80 -24.44 -8.25 -2.12
CA THR A 80 -23.59 -7.73 -3.20
C THR A 80 -23.88 -6.24 -3.39
N LEU A 81 -22.87 -5.41 -3.09
CA LEU A 81 -22.93 -3.98 -3.33
C LEU A 81 -22.81 -3.69 -4.83
N ASN A 82 -23.49 -2.64 -5.28
CA ASN A 82 -23.52 -2.24 -6.69
C ASN A 82 -23.41 -0.72 -6.86
N ASP A 83 -23.32 -0.25 -8.09
CA ASP A 83 -23.14 1.18 -8.42
C ASP A 83 -24.29 2.07 -7.88
N LYS A 84 -25.50 1.53 -7.72
CA LYS A 84 -26.62 2.28 -7.15
C LYS A 84 -26.40 2.54 -5.66
N ASP A 85 -25.80 1.60 -4.95
CA ASP A 85 -25.51 1.75 -3.52
C ASP A 85 -24.48 2.86 -3.31
N SER A 86 -23.46 2.95 -4.15
CA SER A 86 -22.47 4.04 -4.11
C SER A 86 -23.12 5.39 -4.42
N ALA A 87 -24.00 5.47 -5.44
CA ALA A 87 -24.70 6.69 -5.80
C ALA A 87 -25.66 7.16 -4.68
N ILE A 88 -26.41 6.23 -4.07
CA ILE A 88 -27.30 6.54 -2.94
C ILE A 88 -26.50 7.03 -1.73
N THR A 89 -25.40 6.35 -1.41
CA THR A 89 -24.52 6.73 -0.29
C THR A 89 -23.95 8.12 -0.51
N GLY A 90 -23.47 8.42 -1.71
CA GLY A 90 -22.95 9.75 -2.06
C GLY A 90 -24.01 10.85 -1.93
N ALA A 91 -25.24 10.58 -2.35
CA ALA A 91 -26.34 11.53 -2.21
C ALA A 91 -26.76 11.76 -0.75
N LEU A 92 -26.85 10.70 0.05
CA LEU A 92 -27.28 10.78 1.45
C LEU A 92 -26.23 11.39 2.38
N PHE A 93 -24.95 11.14 2.12
CA PHE A 93 -23.86 11.52 3.00
C PHE A 93 -22.92 12.56 2.38
N SER A 94 -23.38 13.32 1.38
CA SER A 94 -22.61 14.33 0.66
C SER A 94 -21.92 15.40 1.52
N ARG A 95 -22.34 15.56 2.78
CA ARG A 95 -21.70 16.49 3.74
C ARG A 95 -20.53 15.88 4.49
N HIS A 96 -20.35 14.55 4.44
CA HIS A 96 -19.38 13.82 5.23
C HIS A 96 -18.45 12.96 4.38
N VAL A 97 -18.82 12.74 3.12
CA VAL A 97 -18.09 11.90 2.18
C VAL A 97 -17.81 12.71 0.94
N ASP A 98 -16.52 12.94 0.69
CA ASP A 98 -16.05 13.72 -0.46
C ASP A 98 -16.01 12.85 -1.72
N GLU A 99 -15.49 11.62 -1.61
CA GLU A 99 -15.32 10.69 -2.73
C GLU A 99 -15.79 9.29 -2.37
N ILE A 100 -16.45 8.64 -3.31
CA ILE A 100 -16.88 7.24 -3.21
C ILE A 100 -16.44 6.51 -4.46
N GLY A 101 -15.68 5.44 -4.28
CA GLY A 101 -15.24 4.54 -5.34
C GLY A 101 -15.74 3.13 -5.10
N GLY A 102 -15.94 2.39 -6.19
CA GLY A 102 -16.16 0.95 -6.14
C GLY A 102 -14.93 0.22 -6.64
N GLN A 103 -14.60 -0.89 -6.00
CA GLN A 103 -13.48 -1.75 -6.39
C GLN A 103 -13.95 -3.21 -6.48
N VAL A 104 -13.61 -3.86 -7.57
CA VAL A 104 -13.80 -5.31 -7.74
C VAL A 104 -12.43 -5.92 -8.02
N THR A 105 -12.01 -6.86 -7.18
CA THR A 105 -10.70 -7.51 -7.32
C THR A 105 -10.86 -8.96 -7.73
N GLN A 106 -10.15 -9.35 -8.78
CA GLN A 106 -10.00 -10.73 -9.22
C GLN A 106 -8.56 -11.19 -8.97
N GLN A 107 -8.41 -12.29 -8.26
CA GLN A 107 -7.11 -12.89 -7.94
C GLN A 107 -6.63 -13.81 -9.08
N ALA A 108 -5.31 -14.00 -9.14
CA ALA A 108 -4.65 -14.95 -10.02
C ALA A 108 -4.98 -14.79 -11.51
N VAL A 109 -5.02 -13.54 -11.98
CA VAL A 109 -5.24 -13.22 -13.40
C VAL A 109 -3.90 -13.22 -14.12
N THR A 110 -3.84 -13.91 -15.26
CA THR A 110 -2.65 -13.91 -16.11
C THR A 110 -2.72 -12.76 -17.10
N ILE A 111 -1.70 -11.92 -17.09
CA ILE A 111 -1.47 -10.85 -18.05
C ILE A 111 -0.32 -11.27 -18.95
N SER A 112 -0.47 -11.18 -20.26
CA SER A 112 0.56 -11.56 -21.21
C SER A 112 0.80 -10.50 -22.28
N LEU A 113 2.08 -10.34 -22.63
CA LEU A 113 2.53 -9.50 -23.74
C LEU A 113 3.56 -10.27 -24.54
N LYS A 114 3.19 -10.65 -25.77
CA LYS A 114 4.01 -11.51 -26.65
C LYS A 114 4.36 -12.84 -25.94
N GLU A 115 5.64 -13.07 -25.66
CA GLU A 115 6.14 -14.28 -24.99
C GLU A 115 6.21 -14.15 -23.47
N ASN A 116 6.12 -12.93 -22.93
CA ASN A 116 6.18 -12.68 -21.50
C ASN A 116 4.79 -12.75 -20.88
N TYR A 117 4.71 -13.29 -19.67
CA TYR A 117 3.48 -13.31 -18.89
C TYR A 117 3.78 -13.15 -17.40
N LEU A 118 2.80 -12.66 -16.68
CA LEU A 118 2.81 -12.60 -15.22
C LEU A 118 1.42 -12.96 -14.69
N THR A 119 1.38 -13.47 -13.46
CA THR A 119 0.11 -13.73 -12.76
C THR A 119 0.02 -12.79 -11.56
N THR A 120 -1.05 -12.03 -11.51
CA THR A 120 -1.25 -11.00 -10.48
C THR A 120 -2.73 -10.85 -10.14
N SER A 121 -3.05 -10.00 -9.17
CA SER A 121 -4.42 -9.56 -8.94
C SER A 121 -4.78 -8.41 -9.88
N LEU A 122 -5.99 -8.43 -10.40
CA LEU A 122 -6.56 -7.37 -11.22
C LEU A 122 -7.70 -6.70 -10.46
N SER A 123 -7.66 -5.38 -10.37
CA SER A 123 -8.72 -4.59 -9.76
C SER A 123 -9.41 -3.71 -10.80
N GLY A 124 -10.72 -3.90 -10.94
CA GLY A 124 -11.58 -2.94 -11.64
C GLY A 124 -11.92 -1.80 -10.70
N VAL A 125 -11.65 -0.57 -11.12
CA VAL A 125 -11.76 0.61 -10.26
C VAL A 125 -12.48 1.75 -10.95
N PHE A 126 -13.06 2.65 -10.17
CA PHE A 126 -13.59 3.92 -10.67
C PHE A 126 -12.47 4.97 -10.82
N PRO A 127 -12.69 6.02 -11.64
CA PRO A 127 -11.68 7.06 -11.87
C PRO A 127 -11.19 7.78 -10.60
N ASN A 128 -12.05 7.95 -9.62
CA ASN A 128 -11.74 8.60 -8.33
C ASN A 128 -10.88 7.75 -7.39
N GLU A 129 -10.64 6.49 -7.72
CA GLU A 129 -9.71 5.63 -6.99
C GLU A 129 -8.29 6.21 -6.95
N MET A 130 -7.89 6.93 -8.00
CA MET A 130 -6.63 7.66 -8.03
C MET A 130 -6.51 8.66 -6.88
N GLN A 131 -7.60 9.36 -6.54
CA GLN A 131 -7.62 10.33 -5.45
C GLN A 131 -7.73 9.64 -4.09
N ILE A 132 -8.61 8.63 -3.98
CA ILE A 132 -8.85 7.88 -2.74
C ILE A 132 -7.57 7.18 -2.26
N ASN A 133 -6.81 6.57 -3.16
CA ASN A 133 -5.58 5.85 -2.83
C ASN A 133 -4.30 6.61 -3.15
N LYS A 134 -4.39 7.92 -3.48
CA LYS A 134 -3.25 8.77 -3.81
C LYS A 134 -2.30 8.11 -4.83
N ILE A 135 -2.88 7.50 -5.87
CA ILE A 135 -2.10 6.79 -6.88
C ILE A 135 -1.32 7.80 -7.72
N GLU A 136 -0.01 7.67 -7.76
CA GLU A 136 0.87 8.47 -8.59
C GLU A 136 1.12 7.79 -9.93
N ILE A 137 0.93 8.51 -11.02
CA ILE A 137 1.18 8.02 -12.38
C ILE A 137 2.56 8.48 -12.83
N MET A 138 3.44 7.52 -13.10
CA MET A 138 4.79 7.81 -13.60
C MET A 138 4.76 8.14 -15.10
N TYR A 139 4.02 7.38 -15.88
CA TYR A 139 3.88 7.54 -17.32
C TYR A 139 2.44 7.28 -17.74
N GLY A 140 1.96 8.01 -18.76
CA GLY A 140 0.62 7.83 -19.28
C GLY A 140 -0.47 8.52 -18.44
N ARG A 141 -1.57 7.85 -18.18
CA ARG A 141 -2.72 8.36 -17.44
C ARG A 141 -3.44 7.26 -16.65
N PHE A 142 -4.22 7.66 -15.68
CA PHE A 142 -5.15 6.75 -15.02
C PHE A 142 -6.45 6.56 -15.83
N VAL A 143 -7.27 5.61 -15.38
CA VAL A 143 -8.63 5.40 -15.89
C VAL A 143 -9.44 6.68 -15.71
N ASN A 144 -10.19 7.10 -16.74
CA ASN A 144 -10.99 8.30 -16.69
C ASN A 144 -12.49 8.01 -16.82
N GLN A 145 -13.31 9.06 -16.65
CA GLN A 145 -14.76 8.97 -16.72
C GLN A 145 -15.27 8.42 -18.06
N ILE A 146 -14.60 8.78 -19.17
CA ILE A 146 -14.98 8.33 -20.52
C ILE A 146 -14.72 6.83 -20.67
N ASP A 147 -13.59 6.34 -20.14
CA ASP A 147 -13.26 4.92 -20.16
C ASP A 147 -14.32 4.10 -19.42
N ASN A 148 -14.76 4.60 -18.26
CA ASN A 148 -15.81 3.95 -17.47
C ASN A 148 -17.17 3.98 -18.20
N GLN A 149 -17.60 5.15 -18.68
CA GLN A 149 -18.89 5.30 -19.36
C GLN A 149 -18.98 4.47 -20.66
N GLN A 150 -17.87 4.37 -21.41
CA GLN A 150 -17.81 3.62 -22.65
C GLN A 150 -17.34 2.17 -22.47
N SER A 151 -17.10 1.74 -21.22
CA SER A 151 -16.57 0.41 -20.88
C SER A 151 -15.33 0.05 -21.71
N ARG A 152 -14.41 1.03 -21.86
CA ARG A 152 -13.16 0.84 -22.59
C ARG A 152 -12.27 -0.14 -21.85
N LYS A 153 -11.64 -1.03 -22.60
CA LYS A 153 -10.67 -1.99 -22.08
C LYS A 153 -9.30 -1.32 -21.95
N VAL A 154 -9.12 -0.55 -20.91
CA VAL A 154 -7.85 0.11 -20.57
C VAL A 154 -7.25 -0.53 -19.32
N LEU A 155 -5.94 -0.53 -19.21
CA LEU A 155 -5.19 -1.13 -18.12
C LEU A 155 -4.08 -0.19 -17.65
N VAL A 156 -4.01 0.01 -16.34
CA VAL A 156 -2.90 0.66 -15.65
C VAL A 156 -2.08 -0.43 -14.98
N ILE A 157 -0.77 -0.41 -15.17
CA ILE A 157 0.16 -1.45 -14.69
C ILE A 157 1.17 -0.78 -13.77
N SER A 158 1.52 -1.44 -12.67
CA SER A 158 2.58 -0.93 -11.79
C SER A 158 3.96 -1.01 -12.48
N ASP A 159 4.89 -0.16 -12.05
CA ASP A 159 6.28 -0.15 -12.55
C ASP A 159 6.93 -1.53 -12.46
N GLU A 160 6.77 -2.20 -11.33
CA GLU A 160 7.33 -3.53 -11.10
C GLU A 160 6.76 -4.59 -12.06
N GLN A 161 5.44 -4.58 -12.29
CA GLN A 161 4.78 -5.50 -13.23
C GLN A 161 5.14 -5.18 -14.68
N ALA A 162 5.26 -3.89 -15.01
CA ALA A 162 5.68 -3.44 -16.33
C ALA A 162 7.09 -3.97 -16.67
N ARG A 163 8.03 -3.92 -15.74
CA ARG A 163 9.38 -4.48 -15.91
C ARG A 163 9.41 -6.00 -16.10
N GLN A 164 8.44 -6.71 -15.57
CA GLN A 164 8.30 -8.16 -15.79
C GLN A 164 7.73 -8.49 -17.18
N LEU A 165 6.85 -7.63 -17.71
CA LEU A 165 6.24 -7.82 -19.02
C LEU A 165 7.14 -7.40 -20.19
N THR A 166 8.04 -6.45 -19.98
CA THR A 166 8.94 -5.98 -21.04
C THR A 166 10.39 -5.88 -20.57
N SER A 167 11.31 -6.30 -21.42
CA SER A 167 12.75 -6.04 -21.25
C SER A 167 13.18 -4.69 -21.82
N GLN A 168 12.24 -3.95 -22.43
CA GLN A 168 12.45 -2.63 -23.04
C GLN A 168 12.09 -1.53 -22.06
N ASP A 169 12.17 -0.27 -22.50
CA ASP A 169 11.73 0.88 -21.72
C ASP A 169 10.21 0.79 -21.45
N ILE A 170 9.84 0.97 -20.19
CA ILE A 170 8.47 0.86 -19.71
C ILE A 170 7.54 1.84 -20.43
N GLN A 171 8.03 3.01 -20.83
CA GLN A 171 7.26 3.98 -21.61
C GLN A 171 6.70 3.42 -22.91
N GLN A 172 7.39 2.46 -23.51
CA GLN A 172 6.96 1.83 -24.75
C GLN A 172 5.76 0.88 -24.59
N LEU A 173 5.38 0.57 -23.34
CA LEU A 173 4.16 -0.20 -23.07
C LEU A 173 2.90 0.64 -23.26
N ILE A 174 2.99 1.96 -23.14
CA ILE A 174 1.83 2.83 -23.31
C ILE A 174 1.31 2.72 -24.74
N GLY A 175 0.02 2.50 -24.87
CA GLY A 175 -0.66 2.28 -26.15
C GLY A 175 -0.55 0.85 -26.69
N GLN A 176 0.26 -0.01 -26.11
CA GLN A 176 0.30 -1.42 -26.50
C GLN A 176 -0.92 -2.18 -25.96
N HIS A 177 -1.25 -3.25 -26.65
CA HIS A 177 -2.29 -4.17 -26.24
C HIS A 177 -1.69 -5.36 -25.48
N VAL A 178 -2.19 -5.60 -24.28
CA VAL A 178 -1.86 -6.76 -23.45
C VAL A 178 -3.07 -7.65 -23.32
N ASN A 179 -2.85 -8.95 -23.27
CA ASN A 179 -3.94 -9.90 -23.06
C ASN A 179 -4.10 -10.18 -21.57
N VAL A 180 -5.32 -10.04 -21.07
CA VAL A 180 -5.73 -10.32 -19.70
C VAL A 180 -6.75 -11.45 -19.77
N GLY A 181 -6.30 -12.67 -19.52
CA GLY A 181 -7.10 -13.85 -19.78
C GLY A 181 -7.51 -13.92 -21.27
N SER A 182 -8.81 -13.89 -21.56
CA SER A 182 -9.37 -13.93 -22.91
C SER A 182 -9.59 -12.55 -23.55
N PHE A 183 -9.28 -11.48 -22.83
CA PHE A 183 -9.55 -10.11 -23.28
C PHE A 183 -8.27 -9.34 -23.57
N SER A 184 -8.35 -8.45 -24.56
CA SER A 184 -7.25 -7.54 -24.89
C SER A 184 -7.53 -6.16 -24.30
N PHE A 185 -6.55 -5.60 -23.59
CA PHE A 185 -6.60 -4.29 -22.95
C PHE A 185 -5.50 -3.40 -23.52
N SER A 186 -5.78 -2.10 -23.65
CA SER A 186 -4.77 -1.10 -24.01
C SER A 186 -4.12 -0.55 -22.75
N VAL A 187 -2.81 -0.53 -22.69
CA VAL A 187 -2.06 0.10 -21.58
C VAL A 187 -2.12 1.62 -21.76
N VAL A 188 -2.47 2.34 -20.68
CA VAL A 188 -2.68 3.80 -20.70
C VAL A 188 -1.80 4.54 -19.71
#